data_893ffac5c20068b5902a1d02ed6453cc
#
_entry.id   893ffac5c20068b5902a1d02ed6453cc
#
_cell.length_a   1.000
_cell.length_b   1.000
_cell.length_c   1.000
_cell.angle_alpha   90.00
_cell.angle_beta   90.00
_cell.angle_gamma   90.00
#
_symmetry.space_group_name_H-M   'P 1'
#
loop_
_entity.id
_entity.type
_entity.pdbx_description
1 polymer ?
#
loop_
_entity_poly.entity_id
_entity_poly.type
_entity_poly.pdbx_seq_one_letter_code
_entity_poly.pdbx_strand_id
1 'polypeptide(L)'
;CVACGECVQACPTGALMPASVVDKDGVGHSHVDKKVNSVCPYCGVGCQIEYNVKDNKIKYVNGTDGPANKNRLCVKGRFGFDYVNNPERLTKPLIRIKGKKKDLHPSINFSNIHEYFREASWEEAIDYAAKGFLELKKKRNGRSNLAGFGSAKCSNEEAYLFQKLIRTGFNTNNVDHCTRLCHASSVAALLETIGSGAVTAPFYEVEHSDVIIVIGANPTE
;
A
#
# COMPACT_ATOMS: atom_id res chain seq x y z
N CYS A 1 -23.99 -2.25 -10.04
CA CYS A 1 -23.37 -2.10 -8.71
C CYS A 1 -21.93 -2.61 -8.81
N VAL A 2 -20.98 -1.82 -8.32
CA VAL A 2 -19.53 -2.15 -8.30
C VAL A 2 -19.03 -2.45 -6.88
N ALA A 3 -19.96 -2.67 -5.95
CA ALA A 3 -19.69 -2.98 -4.55
C ALA A 3 -18.79 -1.94 -3.82
N CYS A 4 -18.77 -0.68 -4.25
CA CYS A 4 -17.91 0.35 -3.64
C CYS A 4 -18.34 0.77 -2.22
N GLY A 5 -19.59 0.49 -1.82
CA GLY A 5 -20.12 0.82 -0.49
C GLY A 5 -20.46 2.30 -0.28
N GLU A 6 -20.51 3.12 -1.32
CA GLU A 6 -20.94 4.51 -1.20
C GLU A 6 -22.36 4.65 -0.63
N CYS A 7 -23.25 3.75 -1.01
CA CYS A 7 -24.61 3.69 -0.44
C CYS A 7 -24.63 3.47 1.09
N VAL A 8 -23.64 2.75 1.61
CA VAL A 8 -23.51 2.52 3.07
C VAL A 8 -23.12 3.81 3.78
N GLN A 9 -22.13 4.53 3.24
CA GLN A 9 -21.68 5.80 3.83
C GLN A 9 -22.74 6.91 3.68
N ALA A 10 -23.48 6.91 2.57
CA ALA A 10 -24.48 7.92 2.29
C ALA A 10 -25.84 7.67 2.96
N CYS A 11 -26.07 6.50 3.56
CA CYS A 11 -27.35 6.15 4.15
C CYS A 11 -27.63 6.96 5.44
N PRO A 12 -28.60 7.89 5.43
CA PRO A 12 -28.84 8.76 6.58
C PRO A 12 -29.62 8.05 7.71
N THR A 13 -30.27 6.93 7.39
CA THR A 13 -31.14 6.21 8.34
C THR A 13 -30.44 5.06 9.05
N GLY A 14 -29.21 4.69 8.61
CA GLY A 14 -28.53 3.51 9.12
C GLY A 14 -29.11 2.17 8.63
N ALA A 15 -30.05 2.20 7.67
CA ALA A 15 -30.59 0.97 7.08
C ALA A 15 -29.51 0.16 6.31
N LEU A 16 -28.50 0.84 5.82
CA LEU A 16 -27.30 0.21 5.23
C LEU A 16 -26.12 0.44 6.16
N MET A 17 -25.53 -0.63 6.64
CA MET A 17 -24.41 -0.60 7.58
C MET A 17 -23.27 -1.53 7.11
N PRO A 18 -22.01 -1.27 7.49
CA PRO A 18 -20.94 -2.23 7.28
C PRO A 18 -21.23 -3.53 8.03
N ALA A 19 -21.07 -4.67 7.37
CA ALA A 19 -21.32 -5.97 7.99
C ALA A 19 -20.49 -6.20 9.27
N SER A 20 -19.33 -5.57 9.38
CA SER A 20 -18.44 -5.65 10.53
C SER A 20 -18.98 -5.02 11.83
N VAL A 21 -20.07 -4.24 11.74
CA VAL A 21 -20.72 -3.62 12.91
C VAL A 21 -22.13 -4.16 13.15
N VAL A 22 -22.55 -5.16 12.40
CA VAL A 22 -23.85 -5.83 12.57
C VAL A 22 -23.61 -7.16 13.29
N ASP A 23 -24.36 -7.43 14.36
CA ASP A 23 -24.29 -8.68 15.08
C ASP A 23 -25.08 -9.81 14.41
N LYS A 24 -25.06 -11.00 15.01
CA LYS A 24 -25.78 -12.19 14.52
C LYS A 24 -27.30 -12.03 14.48
N ASP A 25 -27.84 -11.10 15.27
CA ASP A 25 -29.27 -10.83 15.38
C ASP A 25 -29.70 -9.67 14.45
N GLY A 26 -28.76 -9.17 13.62
CA GLY A 26 -29.01 -8.08 12.67
C GLY A 26 -29.00 -6.69 13.30
N VAL A 27 -28.59 -6.56 14.55
CA VAL A 27 -28.52 -5.27 15.24
C VAL A 27 -27.21 -4.56 14.97
N GLY A 28 -27.28 -3.31 14.55
CA GLY A 28 -26.11 -2.49 14.26
C GLY A 28 -25.48 -1.87 15.51
N HIS A 29 -24.18 -2.05 15.67
CA HIS A 29 -23.37 -1.50 16.77
C HIS A 29 -22.29 -0.56 16.21
N SER A 30 -22.70 0.64 15.80
CA SER A 30 -21.80 1.62 15.17
C SER A 30 -20.87 2.38 16.14
N HIS A 31 -21.03 2.17 17.46
CA HIS A 31 -20.16 2.83 18.43
C HIS A 31 -18.70 2.40 18.26
N VAL A 32 -17.81 3.37 18.16
CA VAL A 32 -16.36 3.18 18.02
C VAL A 32 -15.62 3.92 19.12
N ASP A 33 -14.46 3.39 19.52
CA ASP A 33 -13.64 3.97 20.59
C ASP A 33 -12.90 5.22 20.11
N LYS A 34 -12.48 5.19 18.85
CA LYS A 34 -11.76 6.31 18.23
C LYS A 34 -11.90 6.32 16.71
N LYS A 35 -11.73 7.51 16.15
CA LYS A 35 -11.64 7.78 14.72
C LYS A 35 -10.23 8.27 14.40
N VAL A 36 -9.63 7.74 13.34
CA VAL A 36 -8.27 8.08 12.95
C VAL A 36 -8.24 8.43 11.47
N ASN A 37 -7.90 9.69 11.18
CA ASN A 37 -7.71 10.14 9.82
C ASN A 37 -6.38 9.63 9.25
N SER A 38 -6.41 9.20 8.01
CA SER A 38 -5.24 8.64 7.31
C SER A 38 -5.40 8.76 5.80
N VAL A 39 -4.45 8.22 5.08
CA VAL A 39 -4.45 8.11 3.62
C VAL A 39 -4.64 6.65 3.23
N CYS A 40 -5.43 6.39 2.19
CA CYS A 40 -5.64 5.06 1.65
C CYS A 40 -4.31 4.45 1.14
N PRO A 41 -3.94 3.23 1.55
CA PRO A 41 -2.64 2.64 1.23
C PRO A 41 -2.59 1.94 -0.14
N TYR A 42 -3.66 1.98 -0.94
CA TYR A 42 -3.78 1.12 -2.12
C TYR A 42 -3.18 1.72 -3.40
N CYS A 43 -3.54 2.94 -3.76
CA CYS A 43 -3.04 3.53 -5.00
C CYS A 43 -2.67 5.00 -4.85
N GLY A 44 -2.05 5.55 -5.90
CA GLY A 44 -1.56 6.93 -5.93
C GLY A 44 -2.63 8.02 -5.96
N VAL A 45 -3.93 7.70 -5.98
CA VAL A 45 -5.01 8.69 -5.85
C VAL A 45 -4.94 9.41 -4.51
N GLY A 46 -4.45 8.74 -3.44
CA GLY A 46 -4.25 9.37 -2.14
C GLY A 46 -5.54 9.75 -1.43
N CYS A 47 -6.59 8.95 -1.58
CA CYS A 47 -7.87 9.19 -0.93
C CYS A 47 -7.71 9.37 0.57
N GLN A 48 -8.32 10.45 1.10
CA GLN A 48 -8.38 10.68 2.54
C GLN A 48 -9.46 9.79 3.16
N ILE A 49 -9.10 9.12 4.24
CA ILE A 49 -9.96 8.13 4.90
C ILE A 49 -9.99 8.34 6.41
N GLU A 50 -11.06 7.88 7.02
CA GLU A 50 -11.25 7.79 8.46
C GLU A 50 -11.39 6.33 8.86
N TYR A 51 -10.43 5.80 9.62
CA TYR A 51 -10.54 4.50 10.26
C TYR A 51 -11.41 4.59 11.50
N ASN A 52 -12.45 3.78 11.57
CA ASN A 52 -13.34 3.64 12.72
C ASN A 52 -12.91 2.41 13.53
N VAL A 53 -12.35 2.67 14.72
CA VAL A 53 -11.65 1.66 15.53
C VAL A 53 -12.42 1.35 16.81
N LYS A 54 -12.60 0.05 17.09
CA LYS A 54 -13.16 -0.48 18.33
C LYS A 54 -12.32 -1.67 18.80
N ASP A 55 -12.02 -1.75 20.08
CA ASP A 55 -11.20 -2.80 20.69
C ASP A 55 -9.84 -2.98 19.93
N ASN A 56 -9.22 -1.86 19.60
CA ASN A 56 -7.97 -1.78 18.81
C ASN A 56 -8.02 -2.49 17.45
N LYS A 57 -9.21 -2.68 16.87
CA LYS A 57 -9.43 -3.25 15.54
C LYS A 57 -10.19 -2.26 14.65
N ILE A 58 -9.78 -2.16 13.41
CA ILE A 58 -10.52 -1.39 12.40
C ILE A 58 -11.83 -2.14 12.12
N LYS A 59 -12.95 -1.46 12.32
CA LYS A 59 -14.28 -2.03 12.07
C LYS A 59 -14.81 -1.66 10.69
N TYR A 60 -14.65 -0.40 10.30
CA TYR A 60 -15.02 0.08 8.97
C TYR A 60 -14.25 1.35 8.63
N VAL A 61 -14.32 1.74 7.36
CA VAL A 61 -13.61 2.89 6.81
C VAL A 61 -14.59 3.78 6.08
N ASN A 62 -14.52 5.08 6.37
CA ASN A 62 -15.24 6.12 5.62
C ASN A 62 -14.27 6.96 4.79
N GLY A 63 -14.73 7.46 3.65
CA GLY A 63 -14.06 8.53 2.95
C GLY A 63 -14.22 9.84 3.73
N THR A 64 -13.17 10.66 3.74
CA THR A 64 -13.22 12.04 4.24
C THR A 64 -12.99 13.02 3.12
N ASP A 65 -13.21 14.30 3.38
CA ASP A 65 -13.10 15.35 2.36
C ASP A 65 -11.65 15.59 1.97
N GLY A 66 -11.19 14.79 1.03
CA GLY A 66 -9.87 14.93 0.42
C GLY A 66 -9.96 15.51 -1.00
N PRO A 67 -8.91 16.15 -1.48
CA PRO A 67 -8.92 16.84 -2.78
C PRO A 67 -9.20 15.90 -3.96
N ALA A 68 -8.82 14.62 -3.85
CA ALA A 68 -9.00 13.65 -4.92
C ALA A 68 -10.26 12.80 -4.76
N ASN A 69 -10.80 12.62 -3.55
CA ASN A 69 -11.90 11.68 -3.32
C ASN A 69 -13.20 12.29 -2.81
N LYS A 70 -13.20 13.54 -2.31
CA LYS A 70 -14.43 14.27 -1.90
C LYS A 70 -15.40 13.37 -1.13
N ASN A 71 -14.96 12.80 -0.03
CA ASN A 71 -15.70 11.83 0.83
C ASN A 71 -16.02 10.46 0.20
N ARG A 72 -15.56 10.17 -1.01
CA ARG A 72 -15.87 8.92 -1.72
C ARG A 72 -14.73 7.92 -1.64
N LEU A 73 -15.04 6.64 -1.74
CA LEU A 73 -14.07 5.56 -1.79
C LEU A 73 -14.46 4.50 -2.83
N CYS A 74 -13.47 3.91 -3.45
CA CYS A 74 -13.66 2.66 -4.19
C CYS A 74 -13.74 1.47 -3.21
N VAL A 75 -14.06 0.28 -3.72
CA VAL A 75 -14.16 -0.96 -2.96
C VAL A 75 -12.91 -1.25 -2.12
N LYS A 76 -11.71 -1.00 -2.65
CA LYS A 76 -10.44 -1.28 -1.94
C LYS A 76 -10.24 -0.35 -0.74
N GLY A 77 -10.46 0.95 -0.92
CA GLY A 77 -10.33 1.91 0.17
C GLY A 77 -11.32 1.67 1.31
N ARG A 78 -12.54 1.25 0.96
CA ARG A 78 -13.61 1.03 1.93
C ARG A 78 -13.51 -0.30 2.68
N PHE A 79 -13.21 -1.39 1.98
CA PHE A 79 -13.28 -2.74 2.54
C PHE A 79 -11.94 -3.46 2.64
N GLY A 80 -10.89 -2.92 2.02
CA GLY A 80 -9.60 -3.59 1.94
C GLY A 80 -8.73 -3.52 3.20
N PHE A 81 -9.27 -3.28 4.37
CA PHE A 81 -8.53 -3.14 5.63
C PHE A 81 -8.36 -4.46 6.41
N ASP A 82 -8.97 -5.54 5.97
CA ASP A 82 -8.99 -6.82 6.70
C ASP A 82 -7.60 -7.37 6.99
N TYR A 83 -6.65 -7.14 6.08
CA TYR A 83 -5.27 -7.59 6.24
C TYR A 83 -4.58 -7.02 7.50
N VAL A 84 -5.02 -5.85 7.98
CA VAL A 84 -4.45 -5.22 9.20
C VAL A 84 -4.74 -6.05 10.43
N ASN A 85 -5.95 -6.64 10.47
CA ASN A 85 -6.43 -7.45 11.60
C ASN A 85 -6.20 -8.96 11.40
N ASN A 86 -5.56 -9.37 10.30
CA ASN A 86 -5.34 -10.78 10.00
C ASN A 86 -4.45 -11.42 11.08
N PRO A 87 -4.86 -12.53 11.72
CA PRO A 87 -4.07 -13.19 12.75
C PRO A 87 -2.73 -13.74 12.24
N GLU A 88 -2.61 -14.02 10.95
CA GLU A 88 -1.37 -14.44 10.31
C GLU A 88 -0.44 -13.27 9.93
N ARG A 89 -0.81 -12.03 10.27
CA ARG A 89 0.04 -10.88 10.01
C ARG A 89 1.29 -10.91 10.86
N LEU A 90 2.45 -10.78 10.22
CA LEU A 90 3.72 -10.62 10.92
C LEU A 90 3.75 -9.24 11.61
N THR A 91 3.90 -9.22 12.92
CA THR A 91 3.92 -8.01 13.74
C THR A 91 5.31 -7.65 14.28
N LYS A 92 6.27 -8.56 14.08
CA LYS A 92 7.68 -8.38 14.47
C LYS A 92 8.60 -8.71 13.31
N PRO A 93 9.79 -8.10 13.23
CA PRO A 93 10.80 -8.50 12.28
C PRO A 93 11.22 -9.96 12.49
N LEU A 94 11.52 -10.63 11.38
CA LEU A 94 11.98 -12.01 11.37
C LEU A 94 13.39 -12.10 10.77
N ILE A 95 14.32 -12.70 11.50
CA ILE A 95 15.67 -12.99 11.02
C ILE A 95 15.81 -14.49 10.78
N ARG A 96 16.31 -14.86 9.60
CA ARG A 96 16.56 -16.26 9.26
C ARG A 96 17.53 -16.91 10.25
N ILE A 97 17.18 -18.10 10.75
CA ILE A 97 18.03 -18.86 11.67
C ILE A 97 19.32 -19.27 10.94
N LYS A 98 20.47 -19.12 11.62
CA LYS A 98 21.78 -19.49 11.08
C LYS A 98 21.79 -20.96 10.66
N GLY A 99 22.28 -21.23 9.44
CA GLY A 99 22.33 -22.58 8.86
C GLY A 99 21.11 -22.97 8.03
N LYS A 100 19.98 -22.27 8.15
CA LYS A 100 18.81 -22.50 7.29
C LYS A 100 19.06 -21.85 5.92
N LYS A 101 19.17 -22.63 4.86
CA LYS A 101 19.43 -22.16 3.49
C LYS A 101 18.21 -21.45 2.92
N LYS A 102 18.46 -20.52 1.97
CA LYS A 102 17.41 -20.00 1.09
C LYS A 102 17.07 -21.07 0.07
N ASP A 103 15.78 -21.31 -0.12
CA ASP A 103 15.25 -22.22 -1.10
C ASP A 103 14.44 -21.44 -2.15
N LEU A 104 14.47 -21.89 -3.40
CA LEU A 104 13.65 -21.34 -4.48
C LEU A 104 12.18 -21.78 -4.37
N HIS A 105 11.94 -22.93 -3.75
CA HIS A 105 10.60 -23.49 -3.54
C HIS A 105 10.40 -23.85 -2.06
N PRO A 106 10.41 -22.85 -1.18
CA PRO A 106 10.32 -23.11 0.25
C PRO A 106 8.91 -23.62 0.61
N SER A 107 8.81 -24.71 1.34
CA SER A 107 7.58 -25.16 1.99
C SER A 107 7.32 -24.40 3.31
N ILE A 108 7.56 -23.10 3.31
CA ILE A 108 7.39 -22.24 4.47
C ILE A 108 6.00 -21.63 4.44
N ASN A 109 5.26 -21.79 5.54
CA ASN A 109 3.96 -21.19 5.77
C ASN A 109 3.89 -20.62 7.20
N PHE A 110 2.76 -20.05 7.57
CA PHE A 110 2.61 -19.44 8.88
C PHE A 110 2.79 -20.43 10.03
N SER A 111 2.40 -21.70 9.87
CA SER A 111 2.49 -22.72 10.92
C SER A 111 3.92 -23.17 11.22
N ASN A 112 4.83 -23.10 10.24
CA ASN A 112 6.21 -23.57 10.39
C ASN A 112 7.27 -22.46 10.25
N ILE A 113 6.86 -21.20 10.15
CA ILE A 113 7.77 -20.06 9.90
C ILE A 113 8.87 -19.96 10.96
N HIS A 114 8.56 -20.29 12.21
CA HIS A 114 9.52 -20.23 13.34
C HIS A 114 10.58 -21.35 13.32
N GLU A 115 10.44 -22.35 12.47
CA GLU A 115 11.50 -23.34 12.23
C GLU A 115 12.63 -22.74 11.36
N TYR A 116 12.33 -21.71 10.60
CA TYR A 116 13.24 -21.07 9.65
C TYR A 116 13.68 -19.68 10.07
N PHE A 117 12.83 -18.99 10.84
CA PHE A 117 13.06 -17.62 11.26
C PHE A 117 12.82 -17.47 12.76
N ARG A 118 13.57 -16.61 13.39
CA ARG A 118 13.34 -16.16 14.75
C ARG A 118 12.85 -14.72 14.77
N GLU A 119 12.06 -14.37 15.75
CA GLU A 119 11.69 -12.99 16.03
C GLU A 119 12.91 -12.16 16.44
N ALA A 120 12.89 -10.89 16.10
CA ALA A 120 13.92 -9.91 16.46
C ALA A 120 13.26 -8.57 16.81
N SER A 121 14.00 -7.72 17.51
CA SER A 121 13.63 -6.30 17.62
C SER A 121 13.85 -5.57 16.28
N TRP A 122 13.22 -4.43 16.11
CA TRP A 122 13.47 -3.57 14.95
C TRP A 122 14.93 -3.12 14.87
N GLU A 123 15.52 -2.77 16.01
CA GLU A 123 16.91 -2.36 16.10
C GLU A 123 17.87 -3.49 15.63
N GLU A 124 17.69 -4.69 16.16
CA GLU A 124 18.48 -5.87 15.77
C GLU A 124 18.32 -6.18 14.27
N ALA A 125 17.10 -6.14 13.75
CA ALA A 125 16.83 -6.47 12.35
C ALA A 125 17.43 -5.44 11.39
N ILE A 126 17.34 -4.15 11.72
CA ILE A 126 17.95 -3.06 10.94
C ILE A 126 19.48 -3.17 10.97
N ASP A 127 20.05 -3.38 12.12
CA ASP A 127 21.51 -3.58 12.27
C ASP A 127 22.01 -4.79 11.47
N TYR A 128 21.30 -5.89 11.54
CA TYR A 128 21.61 -7.10 10.80
C TYR A 128 21.60 -6.85 9.29
N ALA A 129 20.55 -6.20 8.79
CA ALA A 129 20.42 -5.85 7.38
C ALA A 129 21.53 -4.85 6.94
N ALA A 130 21.76 -3.80 7.74
CA ALA A 130 22.79 -2.79 7.44
C ALA A 130 24.18 -3.40 7.37
N LYS A 131 24.56 -4.28 8.30
CA LYS A 131 25.83 -5.01 8.28
C LYS A 131 25.98 -5.84 7.00
N GLY A 132 24.93 -6.59 6.62
CA GLY A 132 24.92 -7.38 5.39
C GLY A 132 25.11 -6.52 4.13
N PHE A 133 24.45 -5.38 4.03
CA PHE A 133 24.61 -4.46 2.90
C PHE A 133 26.01 -3.83 2.87
N LEU A 134 26.56 -3.46 4.02
CA LEU A 134 27.92 -2.93 4.11
C LEU A 134 28.98 -3.95 3.70
N GLU A 135 28.81 -5.22 4.07
CA GLU A 135 29.70 -6.30 3.62
C GLU A 135 29.64 -6.51 2.11
N LEU A 136 28.44 -6.50 1.52
CA LEU A 136 28.28 -6.59 0.07
C LEU A 136 28.89 -5.39 -0.66
N LYS A 137 28.77 -4.19 -0.10
CA LYS A 137 29.35 -2.95 -0.66
C LYS A 137 30.88 -2.98 -0.68
N LYS A 138 31.54 -3.68 0.25
CA LYS A 138 32.98 -3.82 0.32
C LYS A 138 33.57 -4.84 -0.67
N LYS A 139 32.74 -5.74 -1.22
CA LYS A 139 33.21 -6.76 -2.17
C LYS A 139 33.60 -6.13 -3.52
N ARG A 140 34.38 -6.87 -4.33
CA ARG A 140 34.67 -6.50 -5.72
C ARG A 140 33.34 -6.23 -6.45
N ASN A 141 33.22 -5.11 -7.17
CA ASN A 141 32.00 -4.61 -7.80
C ASN A 141 30.89 -4.27 -6.79
N GLY A 142 31.23 -3.95 -5.55
CA GLY A 142 30.27 -3.80 -4.44
C GLY A 142 29.05 -2.93 -4.71
N ARG A 143 29.20 -1.83 -5.47
CA ARG A 143 28.06 -0.97 -5.87
C ARG A 143 27.10 -1.68 -6.83
N SER A 144 27.62 -2.48 -7.76
CA SER A 144 26.83 -3.25 -8.73
C SER A 144 26.14 -4.46 -8.12
N ASN A 145 26.50 -4.84 -6.88
CA ASN A 145 25.87 -5.94 -6.15
C ASN A 145 24.58 -5.50 -5.43
N LEU A 146 24.26 -4.20 -5.45
CA LEU A 146 23.13 -3.63 -4.73
C LEU A 146 22.17 -2.98 -5.71
N ALA A 147 20.89 -3.23 -5.52
CA ALA A 147 19.81 -2.62 -6.28
C ALA A 147 18.59 -2.40 -5.37
N GLY A 148 17.70 -1.51 -5.78
CA GLY A 148 16.45 -1.26 -5.11
C GLY A 148 15.27 -1.30 -6.08
N PHE A 149 14.19 -1.96 -5.68
CA PHE A 149 12.94 -2.01 -6.41
C PHE A 149 11.83 -1.40 -5.57
N GLY A 150 11.33 -0.23 -5.99
CA GLY A 150 10.26 0.49 -5.35
C GLY A 150 8.88 -0.01 -5.76
N SER A 151 7.85 0.55 -5.12
CA SER A 151 6.45 0.19 -5.36
C SER A 151 5.59 1.45 -5.53
N ALA A 152 4.46 1.30 -6.25
CA ALA A 152 3.41 2.32 -6.29
C ALA A 152 2.55 2.34 -5.02
N LYS A 153 2.66 1.32 -4.17
CA LYS A 153 1.97 1.22 -2.89
C LYS A 153 2.78 1.85 -1.77
N CYS A 154 3.07 3.12 -1.89
CA CYS A 154 3.78 3.89 -0.87
C CYS A 154 3.41 5.37 -0.98
N SER A 155 3.69 6.12 0.08
CA SER A 155 3.60 7.57 0.04
C SER A 155 4.75 8.19 -0.77
N ASN A 156 4.63 9.45 -1.14
CA ASN A 156 5.71 10.18 -1.80
C ASN A 156 6.97 10.25 -0.93
N GLU A 157 6.80 10.36 0.39
CA GLU A 157 7.88 10.38 1.37
C GLU A 157 8.64 9.05 1.40
N GLU A 158 7.93 7.93 1.37
CA GLU A 158 8.55 6.61 1.30
C GLU A 158 9.31 6.41 -0.01
N ALA A 159 8.74 6.82 -1.15
CA ALA A 159 9.41 6.75 -2.45
C ALA A 159 10.69 7.59 -2.48
N TYR A 160 10.64 8.81 -1.93
CA TYR A 160 11.80 9.67 -1.78
C TYR A 160 12.89 9.06 -0.90
N LEU A 161 12.52 8.58 0.29
CA LEU A 161 13.46 7.98 1.24
C LEU A 161 14.08 6.70 0.68
N PHE A 162 13.30 5.89 -0.02
CA PHE A 162 13.80 4.68 -0.67
C PHE A 162 14.84 5.02 -1.74
N GLN A 163 14.54 5.95 -2.64
CA GLN A 163 15.48 6.39 -3.67
C GLN A 163 16.74 7.00 -3.04
N LYS A 164 16.59 7.80 -1.98
CA LYS A 164 17.71 8.38 -1.23
C LYS A 164 18.58 7.29 -0.61
N LEU A 165 18.00 6.26 0.00
CA LEU A 165 18.74 5.13 0.55
C LEU A 165 19.61 4.44 -0.52
N ILE A 166 19.03 4.16 -1.70
CA ILE A 166 19.75 3.47 -2.77
C ILE A 166 20.88 4.35 -3.32
N ARG A 167 20.61 5.62 -3.58
CA ARG A 167 21.59 6.52 -4.20
C ARG A 167 22.67 6.97 -3.23
N THR A 168 22.35 7.35 -2.02
CA THR A 168 23.32 7.86 -1.04
C THR A 168 23.85 6.78 -0.11
N GLY A 169 22.99 5.90 0.41
CA GLY A 169 23.39 4.81 1.31
C GLY A 169 24.18 3.72 0.58
N PHE A 170 23.65 3.21 -0.51
CA PHE A 170 24.30 2.17 -1.31
C PHE A 170 25.27 2.74 -2.35
N ASN A 171 25.15 4.03 -2.66
CA ASN A 171 25.99 4.72 -3.66
C ASN A 171 25.89 4.06 -5.04
N THR A 172 24.67 3.77 -5.48
CA THR A 172 24.38 3.19 -6.80
C THR A 172 23.12 3.83 -7.40
N ASN A 173 23.04 3.83 -8.74
CA ASN A 173 21.83 4.22 -9.46
C ASN A 173 20.97 3.01 -9.89
N ASN A 174 21.26 1.82 -9.38
CA ASN A 174 20.47 0.61 -9.63
C ASN A 174 19.14 0.67 -8.84
N VAL A 175 18.29 1.60 -9.18
CA VAL A 175 16.97 1.79 -8.57
C VAL A 175 15.93 1.87 -9.67
N ASP A 176 14.86 1.12 -9.51
CA ASP A 176 13.73 1.13 -10.42
C ASP A 176 12.42 1.00 -9.63
N HIS A 177 11.31 1.03 -10.33
CA HIS A 177 9.98 1.08 -9.76
C HIS A 177 9.06 0.13 -10.53
N CYS A 178 7.94 -0.28 -9.93
CA CYS A 178 6.96 -1.16 -10.59
C CYS A 178 6.42 -0.59 -11.91
N THR A 179 6.46 0.74 -12.09
CA THR A 179 6.10 1.46 -13.32
C THR A 179 6.83 0.92 -14.54
N ARG A 180 8.05 0.41 -14.38
CA ARG A 180 8.85 -0.18 -15.46
C ARG A 180 8.08 -1.24 -16.26
N LEU A 181 7.28 -2.05 -15.59
CA LEU A 181 6.48 -3.11 -16.20
C LEU A 181 4.97 -2.77 -16.23
N CYS A 182 4.50 -1.90 -15.33
CA CYS A 182 3.08 -1.59 -15.16
C CYS A 182 2.58 -0.63 -16.24
N HIS A 183 3.21 0.53 -16.43
CA HIS A 183 2.78 1.57 -17.38
C HIS A 183 3.94 2.28 -18.08
N ALA A 184 5.01 1.55 -18.38
CA ALA A 184 6.12 2.08 -19.18
C ALA A 184 5.65 2.56 -20.57
N SER A 185 4.70 1.88 -21.20
CA SER A 185 4.08 2.29 -22.45
C SER A 185 3.33 3.61 -22.34
N SER A 186 2.62 3.84 -21.24
CA SER A 186 1.93 5.12 -20.95
C SER A 186 2.94 6.26 -20.78
N VAL A 187 4.05 6.00 -20.07
CA VAL A 187 5.12 7.00 -19.91
C VAL A 187 5.76 7.34 -21.26
N ALA A 188 6.03 6.33 -22.11
CA ALA A 188 6.56 6.55 -23.45
C ALA A 188 5.60 7.38 -24.30
N ALA A 189 4.31 7.02 -24.32
CA ALA A 189 3.29 7.75 -25.05
C ALA A 189 3.17 9.21 -24.59
N LEU A 190 3.20 9.46 -23.29
CA LEU A 190 3.17 10.82 -22.74
C LEU A 190 4.41 11.63 -23.14
N LEU A 191 5.60 11.03 -23.09
CA LEU A 191 6.84 11.68 -23.51
C LEU A 191 6.82 12.05 -25.01
N GLU A 192 6.30 11.18 -25.85
CA GLU A 192 6.20 11.42 -27.30
C GLU A 192 5.12 12.44 -27.67
N THR A 193 4.02 12.51 -26.92
CA THR A 193 2.88 13.36 -27.28
C THR A 193 2.88 14.72 -26.60
N ILE A 194 3.19 14.77 -25.31
CA ILE A 194 3.14 16.02 -24.51
C ILE A 194 4.51 16.43 -23.93
N GLY A 195 5.56 15.65 -24.18
CA GLY A 195 6.92 15.95 -23.72
C GLY A 195 7.15 15.73 -22.22
N SER A 196 6.22 15.11 -21.48
CA SER A 196 6.31 14.82 -20.06
C SER A 196 5.92 13.38 -19.79
N GLY A 197 6.66 12.69 -18.93
CA GLY A 197 6.34 11.32 -18.52
C GLY A 197 5.23 11.21 -17.47
N ALA A 198 4.56 12.30 -17.14
CA ALA A 198 3.46 12.36 -16.18
C ALA A 198 2.26 13.11 -16.75
N VAL A 199 1.07 12.78 -16.28
CA VAL A 199 -0.16 13.52 -16.62
C VAL A 199 -0.05 14.97 -16.12
N THR A 200 -0.60 15.90 -16.90
CA THR A 200 -0.57 17.34 -16.61
C THR A 200 -1.88 17.88 -16.06
N ALA A 201 -3.01 17.17 -16.33
CA ALA A 201 -4.32 17.56 -15.84
C ALA A 201 -4.53 17.05 -14.41
N PRO A 202 -4.99 17.88 -13.47
CA PRO A 202 -5.43 17.45 -12.15
C PRO A 202 -6.61 16.48 -12.24
N PHE A 203 -6.73 15.57 -11.27
CA PHE A 203 -7.79 14.56 -11.26
C PHE A 203 -9.22 15.15 -11.28
N TYR A 204 -9.42 16.27 -10.63
CA TYR A 204 -10.74 16.93 -10.56
C TYR A 204 -11.17 17.63 -11.88
N GLU A 205 -10.27 17.85 -12.83
CA GLU A 205 -10.62 18.47 -14.11
C GLU A 205 -11.57 17.60 -14.96
N VAL A 206 -11.66 16.33 -14.65
CA VAL A 206 -12.66 15.43 -15.27
C VAL A 206 -14.09 15.96 -15.07
N GLU A 207 -14.38 16.61 -13.92
CA GLU A 207 -15.71 17.19 -13.64
C GLU A 207 -16.05 18.38 -14.55
N HIS A 208 -15.06 19.03 -15.14
CA HIS A 208 -15.17 20.23 -15.97
C HIS A 208 -15.05 19.93 -17.47
N SER A 209 -14.93 18.68 -17.84
CA SER A 209 -14.76 18.25 -19.23
C SER A 209 -16.11 18.10 -19.91
N ASP A 210 -16.29 18.71 -21.10
CA ASP A 210 -17.50 18.55 -21.91
C ASP A 210 -17.60 17.14 -22.53
N VAL A 211 -16.46 16.52 -22.81
CA VAL A 211 -16.37 15.17 -23.38
C VAL A 211 -15.30 14.36 -22.66
N ILE A 212 -15.65 13.16 -22.21
CA ILE A 212 -14.73 12.22 -21.57
C ILE A 212 -14.70 10.93 -22.38
N ILE A 213 -13.50 10.54 -22.81
CA ILE A 213 -13.29 9.30 -23.54
C ILE A 213 -12.57 8.30 -22.63
N VAL A 214 -13.18 7.13 -22.39
CA VAL A 214 -12.63 6.05 -21.58
C VAL A 214 -12.30 4.87 -22.49
N ILE A 215 -11.02 4.53 -22.61
CA ILE A 215 -10.54 3.44 -23.47
C ILE A 215 -9.64 2.52 -22.66
N GLY A 216 -10.01 1.23 -22.58
CA GLY A 216 -9.21 0.20 -21.92
C GLY A 216 -9.00 0.41 -20.42
N ALA A 217 -9.81 1.25 -19.77
CA ALA A 217 -9.75 1.51 -18.34
C ALA A 217 -10.84 0.73 -17.59
N ASN A 218 -10.53 0.31 -16.36
CA ASN A 218 -11.48 -0.27 -15.44
C ASN A 218 -11.56 0.60 -14.15
N PRO A 219 -12.38 1.64 -14.12
CA PRO A 219 -12.46 2.56 -12.98
C PRO A 219 -13.12 1.95 -11.74
N THR A 220 -13.58 0.70 -11.81
CA THR A 220 -14.28 0.01 -10.72
C THR A 220 -13.39 -0.97 -9.93
N GLU A 221 -12.16 -1.12 -10.32
CA GLU A 221 -11.16 -1.95 -9.62
C GLU A 221 -10.18 -1.13 -8.79
#